data_05f0a9df02fbdc803ca98983d0423ab8
#
_entry.id   05f0a9df02fbdc803ca98983d0423ab8
#
_cell.length_a   1.000
_cell.length_b   1.000
_cell.length_c   1.000
_cell.angle_alpha   90.00
_cell.angle_beta   90.00
_cell.angle_gamma   90.00
#
_symmetry.space_group_name_H-M   'P 1'
#
loop_
_entity.id
_entity.type
_entity.pdbx_description
1 polymer ?
#
loop_
_entity_poly.entity_id
_entity_poly.type
_entity_poly.pdbx_seq_one_letter_code
_entity_poly.pdbx_strand_id
1 'polypeptide(L)'
;MKKPITWILAGALSLGCALMAQAGETSGAAEKAVAALEQKWAQAQREHTTEMEAPLLAEKYVSINPDGKVSDRTQFIADETATKYTTANVEDLKVTAFGDTAIARVLLTYKGTDSKGKALDAHSRWTDTWVKMPDGKWQCVASHGSNVKM
;
A
#
# COMPACT_ATOMS: atom_id res chain seq x y z
N MET A 1 67.17 -29.61 -9.90
CA MET A 1 65.91 -30.03 -9.27
C MET A 1 64.91 -28.87 -9.36
N LYS A 2 63.97 -28.95 -10.27
CA LYS A 2 62.94 -27.91 -10.52
C LYS A 2 61.64 -28.30 -9.82
N LYS A 3 61.12 -27.46 -8.91
CA LYS A 3 59.81 -27.68 -8.27
C LYS A 3 58.71 -27.09 -9.17
N PRO A 4 57.56 -27.73 -9.35
CA PRO A 4 56.45 -27.16 -10.12
C PRO A 4 55.66 -26.18 -9.27
N ILE A 5 55.26 -25.05 -9.88
CA ILE A 5 54.37 -24.05 -9.35
C ILE A 5 52.95 -24.52 -9.67
N THR A 6 52.18 -24.79 -8.61
CA THR A 6 50.78 -25.17 -8.74
C THR A 6 49.94 -23.90 -8.73
N TRP A 7 49.21 -23.61 -9.82
CA TRP A 7 48.22 -22.56 -9.94
C TRP A 7 46.92 -23.02 -9.30
N ILE A 8 46.48 -22.32 -8.25
CA ILE A 8 45.13 -22.47 -7.69
C ILE A 8 44.31 -21.34 -8.28
N LEU A 9 43.48 -21.66 -9.27
CA LEU A 9 42.39 -20.83 -9.80
C LEU A 9 41.11 -21.57 -9.45
N ALA A 10 40.47 -21.18 -8.39
CA ALA A 10 39.07 -21.58 -8.12
C ALA A 10 38.42 -20.58 -7.15
N GLY A 11 37.35 -19.95 -7.54
CA GLY A 11 36.35 -19.45 -6.61
C GLY A 11 35.99 -17.97 -6.66
N ALA A 12 35.38 -17.51 -7.74
CA ALA A 12 34.68 -16.23 -7.73
C ALA A 12 33.48 -16.25 -8.70
N LEU A 13 32.50 -17.14 -8.46
CA LEU A 13 31.28 -17.14 -9.29
C LEU A 13 30.03 -17.69 -8.55
N SER A 14 29.83 -17.41 -7.30
CA SER A 14 28.62 -17.88 -6.59
C SER A 14 27.89 -16.83 -5.74
N LEU A 15 28.32 -15.55 -5.72
CA LEU A 15 27.69 -14.53 -4.88
C LEU A 15 26.53 -13.76 -5.54
N GLY A 16 26.36 -13.84 -6.84
CA GLY A 16 25.34 -13.06 -7.57
C GLY A 16 23.91 -13.61 -7.50
N CYS A 17 23.74 -14.94 -7.42
CA CYS A 17 22.40 -15.55 -7.41
C CYS A 17 21.67 -15.45 -6.07
N ALA A 18 22.38 -15.46 -4.94
CA ALA A 18 21.77 -15.39 -3.62
C ALA A 18 21.12 -14.03 -3.32
N LEU A 19 21.71 -12.93 -3.81
CA LEU A 19 21.19 -11.59 -3.64
C LEU A 19 19.89 -11.35 -4.43
N MET A 20 19.77 -11.93 -5.62
CA MET A 20 18.56 -11.81 -6.45
C MET A 20 17.39 -12.63 -5.87
N ALA A 21 17.64 -13.82 -5.33
CA ALA A 21 16.63 -14.64 -4.69
C ALA A 21 16.10 -13.99 -3.40
N GLN A 22 16.97 -13.39 -2.62
CA GLN A 22 16.60 -12.70 -1.38
C GLN A 22 15.78 -11.41 -1.65
N ALA A 23 16.09 -10.67 -2.73
CA ALA A 23 15.30 -9.52 -3.16
C ALA A 23 13.88 -9.93 -3.62
N GLY A 24 13.74 -11.07 -4.27
CA GLY A 24 12.43 -11.60 -4.71
C GLY A 24 11.55 -12.07 -3.54
N GLU A 25 12.11 -12.74 -2.54
CA GLU A 25 11.39 -13.15 -1.34
C GLU A 25 10.96 -11.96 -0.48
N THR A 26 11.82 -10.96 -0.32
CA THR A 26 11.50 -9.72 0.41
C THR A 26 10.43 -8.89 -0.30
N SER A 27 10.45 -8.86 -1.64
CA SER A 27 9.42 -8.17 -2.44
C SER A 27 8.05 -8.83 -2.25
N GLY A 28 7.94 -10.15 -2.37
CA GLY A 28 6.68 -10.87 -2.15
C GLY A 28 6.13 -10.76 -0.73
N ALA A 29 7.00 -10.67 0.29
CA ALA A 29 6.60 -10.43 1.66
C ALA A 29 6.05 -9.01 1.85
N ALA A 30 6.69 -7.99 1.25
CA ALA A 30 6.22 -6.61 1.26
C ALA A 30 4.84 -6.46 0.56
N GLU A 31 4.69 -7.10 -0.61
CA GLU A 31 3.43 -7.10 -1.35
C GLU A 31 2.28 -7.70 -0.55
N LYS A 32 2.52 -8.85 0.12
CA LYS A 32 1.53 -9.47 1.01
C LYS A 32 1.20 -8.59 2.21
N ALA A 33 2.20 -7.97 2.83
CA ALA A 33 1.99 -7.08 3.97
C ALA A 33 1.12 -5.88 3.60
N VAL A 34 1.43 -5.20 2.50
CA VAL A 34 0.67 -4.06 2.02
C VAL A 34 -0.74 -4.47 1.57
N ALA A 35 -0.89 -5.61 0.89
CA ALA A 35 -2.21 -6.11 0.53
C ALA A 35 -3.10 -6.37 1.75
N ALA A 36 -2.54 -6.87 2.86
CA ALA A 36 -3.26 -7.04 4.11
C ALA A 36 -3.67 -5.70 4.74
N LEU A 37 -2.84 -4.66 4.60
CA LEU A 37 -3.16 -3.31 5.09
C LEU A 37 -4.29 -2.65 4.29
N GLU A 38 -4.34 -2.86 2.96
CA GLU A 38 -5.47 -2.42 2.12
C GLU A 38 -6.80 -3.06 2.58
N GLN A 39 -6.79 -4.37 2.85
CA GLN A 39 -7.97 -5.06 3.39
C GLN A 39 -8.37 -4.54 4.78
N LYS A 40 -7.39 -4.28 5.64
CA LYS A 40 -7.61 -3.71 6.96
C LYS A 40 -8.21 -2.31 6.88
N TRP A 41 -7.79 -1.51 5.89
CA TRP A 41 -8.33 -0.17 5.66
C TRP A 41 -9.82 -0.24 5.30
N ALA A 42 -10.18 -1.05 4.30
CA ALA A 42 -11.59 -1.25 3.93
C ALA A 42 -12.42 -1.83 5.09
N GLN A 43 -11.83 -2.67 5.95
CA GLN A 43 -12.49 -3.14 7.18
C GLN A 43 -12.76 -1.98 8.14
N ALA A 44 -11.78 -1.12 8.39
CA ALA A 44 -11.92 0.03 9.28
C ALA A 44 -13.03 0.98 8.80
N GLN A 45 -13.13 1.21 7.49
CA GLN A 45 -14.20 1.98 6.88
C GLN A 45 -15.59 1.37 7.16
N ARG A 46 -15.76 0.05 6.96
CA ARG A 46 -17.03 -0.63 7.25
C ARG A 46 -17.42 -0.60 8.74
N GLU A 47 -16.42 -0.67 9.62
CA GLU A 47 -16.62 -0.73 11.07
C GLU A 47 -16.66 0.67 11.71
N HIS A 48 -16.43 1.73 10.92
CA HIS A 48 -16.34 3.12 11.38
C HIS A 48 -15.31 3.30 12.51
N THR A 49 -14.16 2.64 12.38
CA THR A 49 -13.10 2.62 13.38
C THR A 49 -11.88 3.42 12.89
N THR A 50 -11.92 4.74 13.05
CA THR A 50 -10.81 5.64 12.67
C THR A 50 -9.53 5.35 13.45
N GLU A 51 -9.63 4.74 14.65
CA GLU A 51 -8.49 4.24 15.42
C GLU A 51 -7.73 3.13 14.68
N MET A 52 -8.39 2.39 13.79
CA MET A 52 -7.75 1.40 12.92
C MET A 52 -7.14 2.02 11.66
N GLU A 53 -7.69 3.13 11.16
CA GLU A 53 -7.21 3.82 9.97
C GLU A 53 -6.01 4.71 10.25
N ALA A 54 -6.09 5.52 11.30
CA ALA A 54 -5.08 6.53 11.60
C ALA A 54 -3.62 6.01 11.64
N PRO A 55 -3.35 4.80 12.17
CA PRO A 55 -2.01 4.21 12.13
C PRO A 55 -1.53 3.77 10.74
N LEU A 56 -2.44 3.60 9.77
CA LEU A 56 -2.11 3.22 8.40
C LEU A 56 -1.53 4.40 7.62
N LEU A 57 -1.83 5.64 8.05
CA LEU A 57 -1.46 6.86 7.36
C LEU A 57 -0.21 7.48 7.96
N ALA A 58 0.74 7.83 7.12
CA ALA A 58 1.92 8.59 7.52
C ALA A 58 1.55 9.99 8.02
N GLU A 59 2.41 10.61 8.83
CA GLU A 59 2.20 11.96 9.35
C GLU A 59 1.97 13.01 8.24
N LYS A 60 2.73 12.87 7.14
CA LYS A 60 2.64 13.75 5.96
C LYS A 60 1.82 13.14 4.82
N TYR A 61 0.82 12.32 5.17
CA TYR A 61 -0.06 11.73 4.18
C TYR A 61 -0.81 12.79 3.38
N VAL A 62 -0.99 12.55 2.07
CA VAL A 62 -1.80 13.36 1.18
C VAL A 62 -2.74 12.48 0.37
N SER A 63 -3.98 12.91 0.21
CA SER A 63 -4.97 12.25 -0.63
C SER A 63 -5.49 13.18 -1.70
N ILE A 64 -5.74 12.63 -2.89
CA ILE A 64 -6.52 13.28 -3.96
C ILE A 64 -7.71 12.36 -4.23
N ASN A 65 -8.91 12.79 -3.87
CA ASN A 65 -10.11 12.00 -4.07
C ASN A 65 -10.57 12.00 -5.54
N PRO A 66 -11.56 11.16 -5.92
CA PRO A 66 -12.04 11.08 -7.30
C PRO A 66 -12.64 12.38 -7.87
N ASP A 67 -12.99 13.33 -7.01
CA ASP A 67 -13.50 14.65 -7.40
C ASP A 67 -12.37 15.70 -7.50
N GLY A 68 -11.12 15.29 -7.29
CA GLY A 68 -9.92 16.16 -7.35
C GLY A 68 -9.66 16.97 -6.08
N LYS A 69 -10.43 16.77 -4.98
CA LYS A 69 -10.16 17.41 -3.70
C LYS A 69 -8.87 16.86 -3.12
N VAL A 70 -7.94 17.76 -2.75
CA VAL A 70 -6.72 17.43 -2.02
C VAL A 70 -7.01 17.52 -0.52
N SER A 71 -6.58 16.53 0.24
CA SER A 71 -6.71 16.48 1.70
C SER A 71 -5.39 16.04 2.32
N ASP A 72 -4.98 16.68 3.41
CA ASP A 72 -3.93 16.16 4.29
C ASP A 72 -4.49 15.06 5.20
N ARG A 73 -3.61 14.48 6.02
CA ARG A 73 -3.98 13.41 6.95
C ARG A 73 -5.11 13.81 7.90
N THR A 74 -5.06 15.01 8.47
CA THR A 74 -6.06 15.48 9.45
C THR A 74 -7.42 15.65 8.80
N GLN A 75 -7.45 16.29 7.62
CA GLN A 75 -8.69 16.49 6.88
C GLN A 75 -9.26 15.15 6.38
N PHE A 76 -8.39 14.24 5.90
CA PHE A 76 -8.80 12.92 5.45
C PHE A 76 -9.48 12.13 6.59
N ILE A 77 -8.84 12.03 7.76
CA ILE A 77 -9.41 11.33 8.93
C ILE A 77 -10.74 11.96 9.37
N ALA A 78 -10.86 13.29 9.33
CA ALA A 78 -12.10 13.96 9.66
C ALA A 78 -13.24 13.63 8.67
N ASP A 79 -12.95 13.62 7.37
CA ASP A 79 -13.91 13.24 6.33
C ASP A 79 -14.32 11.75 6.46
N GLU A 80 -13.36 10.84 6.73
CA GLU A 80 -13.64 9.41 6.94
C GLU A 80 -14.48 9.18 8.20
N THR A 81 -14.17 9.86 9.30
CA THR A 81 -14.96 9.78 10.55
C THR A 81 -16.41 10.22 10.34
N ALA A 82 -16.63 11.22 9.51
CA ALA A 82 -17.97 11.75 9.22
C ALA A 82 -18.72 10.94 8.16
N THR A 83 -18.02 10.12 7.36
CA THR A 83 -18.61 9.26 6.34
C THR A 83 -19.14 7.97 6.97
N LYS A 84 -20.33 7.55 6.58
CA LYS A 84 -20.96 6.31 7.07
C LYS A 84 -21.02 5.29 5.94
N TYR A 85 -20.06 4.39 5.93
CA TYR A 85 -20.05 3.29 4.98
C TYR A 85 -21.01 2.18 5.41
N THR A 86 -21.87 1.73 4.52
CA THR A 86 -22.65 0.50 4.68
C THR A 86 -21.95 -0.69 4.05
N THR A 87 -21.15 -0.44 3.01
CA THR A 87 -20.24 -1.41 2.41
C THR A 87 -18.95 -0.71 1.99
N ALA A 88 -17.81 -1.40 2.10
CA ALA A 88 -16.53 -1.03 1.51
C ALA A 88 -15.78 -2.31 1.17
N ASN A 89 -15.64 -2.61 -0.12
CA ASN A 89 -15.04 -3.85 -0.60
C ASN A 89 -13.84 -3.55 -1.47
N VAL A 90 -12.75 -4.24 -1.17
CA VAL A 90 -11.54 -4.23 -2.01
C VAL A 90 -11.70 -5.26 -3.10
N GLU A 91 -11.62 -4.83 -4.34
CA GLU A 91 -11.64 -5.64 -5.55
C GLU A 91 -10.41 -5.33 -6.39
N ASP A 92 -10.02 -6.25 -7.29
CA ASP A 92 -8.89 -6.08 -8.21
C ASP A 92 -7.64 -5.43 -7.55
N LEU A 93 -7.24 -5.96 -6.40
CA LEU A 93 -6.06 -5.50 -5.68
C LEU A 93 -4.79 -6.09 -6.28
N LYS A 94 -3.86 -5.21 -6.65
CA LYS A 94 -2.50 -5.58 -7.04
C LYS A 94 -1.51 -4.69 -6.32
N VAL A 95 -0.56 -5.29 -5.64
CA VAL A 95 0.57 -4.58 -5.02
C VAL A 95 1.84 -4.91 -5.79
N THR A 96 2.70 -3.91 -5.97
CA THR A 96 4.05 -4.07 -6.53
C THR A 96 5.03 -3.37 -5.60
N ALA A 97 6.01 -4.10 -5.09
CA ALA A 97 7.00 -3.58 -4.16
C ALA A 97 8.32 -3.20 -4.88
N PHE A 98 8.92 -2.13 -4.41
CA PHE A 98 10.19 -1.56 -4.87
C PHE A 98 11.06 -1.27 -3.64
N GLY A 99 11.61 -2.32 -3.02
CA GLY A 99 12.32 -2.22 -1.75
C GLY A 99 11.39 -1.80 -0.61
N ASP A 100 11.68 -0.68 0.03
CA ASP A 100 10.87 -0.12 1.12
C ASP A 100 9.69 0.75 0.65
N THR A 101 9.38 0.75 -0.65
CA THR A 101 8.22 1.40 -1.24
C THR A 101 7.34 0.36 -1.93
N ALA A 102 6.03 0.50 -1.82
CA ALA A 102 5.08 -0.33 -2.57
C ALA A 102 3.96 0.54 -3.15
N ILE A 103 3.49 0.15 -4.31
CA ILE A 103 2.33 0.74 -4.98
C ILE A 103 1.20 -0.29 -4.94
N ALA A 104 0.10 0.06 -4.30
CA ALA A 104 -1.13 -0.68 -4.35
C ALA A 104 -2.08 -0.04 -5.37
N ARG A 105 -2.59 -0.85 -6.29
CA ARG A 105 -3.68 -0.47 -7.17
C ARG A 105 -4.90 -1.27 -6.76
N VAL A 106 -5.94 -0.59 -6.36
CA VAL A 106 -7.16 -1.20 -5.84
C VAL A 106 -8.40 -0.66 -6.55
N LEU A 107 -9.37 -1.51 -6.81
CA LEU A 107 -10.74 -1.12 -7.08
C LEU A 107 -11.50 -1.21 -5.77
N LEU A 108 -12.01 -0.08 -5.30
CA LEU A 108 -12.83 0.02 -4.11
C LEU A 108 -14.29 0.28 -4.54
N THR A 109 -15.18 -0.60 -4.09
CA THR A 109 -16.62 -0.41 -4.25
C THR A 109 -17.23 -0.11 -2.89
N TYR A 110 -17.97 0.99 -2.78
CA TYR A 110 -18.52 1.40 -1.50
C TYR A 110 -19.88 2.04 -1.63
N LYS A 111 -20.71 1.83 -0.60
CA LYS A 111 -22.01 2.47 -0.41
C LYS A 111 -22.08 3.08 0.97
N GLY A 112 -22.92 4.10 1.11
CA GLY A 112 -23.09 4.78 2.40
C GLY A 112 -23.62 6.19 2.27
N THR A 113 -23.17 7.04 3.17
CA THR A 113 -23.52 8.45 3.22
C THR A 113 -22.28 9.27 3.54
N ASP A 114 -21.97 10.28 2.73
CA ASP A 114 -20.80 11.14 2.96
C ASP A 114 -20.99 12.09 4.15
N SER A 115 -19.95 12.85 4.48
CA SER A 115 -19.93 13.82 5.58
C SER A 115 -20.97 14.93 5.45
N LYS A 116 -21.58 15.12 4.27
CA LYS A 116 -22.62 16.10 3.99
C LYS A 116 -24.03 15.50 3.93
N GLY A 117 -24.17 14.20 4.23
CA GLY A 117 -25.44 13.49 4.16
C GLY A 117 -25.86 13.04 2.77
N LYS A 118 -24.99 13.17 1.75
CA LYS A 118 -25.27 12.72 0.39
C LYS A 118 -25.02 11.21 0.29
N ALA A 119 -25.92 10.50 -0.39
CA ALA A 119 -25.74 9.08 -0.67
C ALA A 119 -24.48 8.80 -1.49
N LEU A 120 -23.73 7.81 -1.06
CA LEU A 120 -22.57 7.25 -1.75
C LEU A 120 -22.96 5.91 -2.38
N ASP A 121 -22.67 5.75 -3.65
CA ASP A 121 -22.71 4.47 -4.37
C ASP A 121 -21.67 4.60 -5.49
N ALA A 122 -20.47 4.14 -5.22
CA ALA A 122 -19.35 4.43 -6.10
C ALA A 122 -18.40 3.27 -6.28
N HIS A 123 -17.79 3.27 -7.46
CA HIS A 123 -16.68 2.41 -7.84
C HIS A 123 -15.50 3.33 -8.16
N SER A 124 -14.45 3.23 -7.37
CA SER A 124 -13.27 4.09 -7.52
C SER A 124 -12.02 3.25 -7.59
N ARG A 125 -11.18 3.57 -8.56
CA ARG A 125 -9.85 3.00 -8.63
C ARG A 125 -8.88 3.91 -7.91
N TRP A 126 -8.13 3.32 -7.00
CA TRP A 126 -7.13 4.02 -6.21
C TRP A 126 -5.74 3.53 -6.52
N THR A 127 -4.79 4.42 -6.40
CA THR A 127 -3.35 4.13 -6.39
C THR A 127 -2.80 4.67 -5.09
N ASP A 128 -2.38 3.76 -4.22
CA ASP A 128 -1.90 4.06 -2.89
C ASP A 128 -0.40 3.77 -2.84
N THR A 129 0.36 4.75 -2.36
CA THR A 129 1.80 4.65 -2.19
C THR A 129 2.11 4.37 -0.73
N TRP A 130 2.73 3.23 -0.48
CA TRP A 130 3.13 2.75 0.83
C TRP A 130 4.63 2.81 1.00
N VAL A 131 5.08 3.22 2.17
CA VAL A 131 6.51 3.27 2.53
C VAL A 131 6.72 2.54 3.83
N LYS A 132 7.76 1.72 3.89
CA LYS A 132 8.21 1.07 5.12
C LYS A 132 8.99 2.10 5.94
N MET A 133 8.44 2.45 7.09
CA MET A 133 9.00 3.46 7.98
C MET A 133 10.23 2.90 8.74
N PRO A 134 11.05 3.77 9.36
CA PRO A 134 12.23 3.33 10.11
C PRO A 134 11.93 2.35 11.26
N ASP A 135 10.71 2.37 11.80
CA ASP A 135 10.23 1.42 12.82
C ASP A 135 9.78 0.07 12.23
N GLY A 136 9.94 -0.12 10.91
CA GLY A 136 9.59 -1.32 10.18
C GLY A 136 8.12 -1.44 9.77
N LYS A 137 7.26 -0.49 10.14
CA LYS A 137 5.84 -0.50 9.76
C LYS A 137 5.64 0.11 8.38
N TRP A 138 4.71 -0.45 7.62
CA TRP A 138 4.24 0.15 6.39
C TRP A 138 3.19 1.22 6.68
N GLN A 139 3.35 2.40 6.08
CA GLN A 139 2.36 3.47 6.13
C GLN A 139 2.09 4.02 4.73
N CYS A 140 0.83 4.32 4.46
CA CYS A 140 0.44 5.01 3.24
C CYS A 140 0.86 6.48 3.32
N VAL A 141 1.59 6.94 2.31
CA VAL A 141 2.08 8.34 2.23
C VAL A 141 1.28 9.17 1.24
N ALA A 142 0.66 8.51 0.25
CA ALA A 142 -0.16 9.20 -0.74
C ALA A 142 -1.23 8.26 -1.31
N SER A 143 -2.41 8.81 -1.58
CA SER A 143 -3.52 8.15 -2.27
C SER A 143 -4.05 9.01 -3.39
N HIS A 144 -4.36 8.40 -4.54
CA HIS A 144 -5.03 9.08 -5.63
C HIS A 144 -6.16 8.20 -6.18
N GLY A 145 -7.38 8.74 -6.15
CA GLY A 145 -8.58 8.08 -6.62
C GLY A 145 -9.08 8.62 -7.94
N SER A 146 -9.76 7.77 -8.69
CA SER A 146 -10.54 8.14 -9.88
C SER A 146 -11.82 7.32 -9.95
N ASN A 147 -12.93 7.96 -10.39
CA ASN A 147 -14.18 7.24 -10.62
C ASN A 147 -14.05 6.29 -11.80
N VAL A 148 -14.58 5.08 -11.65
CA VAL A 148 -14.68 4.08 -12.72
C VAL A 148 -16.11 4.08 -13.24
N LYS A 149 -16.27 4.30 -14.54
CA LYS A 149 -17.57 4.10 -15.21
C LYS A 149 -17.75 2.59 -15.44
N MET A 150 -18.82 2.06 -14.95
CA MET A 150 -19.28 0.69 -15.24
C MET A 150 -20.20 0.68 -16.44
#